data_d5a4385a244b7348e0782c31b0b3b32b
#
_entry.id   d5a4385a244b7348e0782c31b0b3b32b
#
_cell.length_a   1.000
_cell.length_b   1.000
_cell.length_c   1.000
_cell.angle_alpha   90.00
_cell.angle_beta   90.00
_cell.angle_gamma   90.00
#
_symmetry.space_group_name_H-M   'P 1'
#
loop_
_entity.id
_entity.type
_entity.pdbx_description
1 polymer ?
#
loop_
_entity_poly.entity_id
_entity_poly.type
_entity_poly.pdbx_seq_one_letter_code
_entity_poly.pdbx_strand_id
1 'polypeptide(L)'
;MESKRNILAGNNKFILYLFILVYFFLINYSFAKDNTEGFFTDLKILDKISSKNTLVKLKNGELTIFKDLSIKSLKCKNSGFDDNPEITAYIQVKDLTDENNNEVFVFNGWMFSSSPSITPFDHPVYDVWLVKCY
;
A
#
# COMPACT_ATOMS: atom_id res chain seq x y z
N MET A 1 -52.17 5.85 -58.73
CA MET A 1 -52.22 6.60 -57.45
C MET A 1 -51.10 6.13 -56.55
N GLU A 2 -49.92 6.76 -56.67
CA GLU A 2 -48.72 6.38 -55.90
C GLU A 2 -48.68 7.15 -54.60
N SER A 3 -48.78 6.45 -53.47
CA SER A 3 -48.64 7.01 -52.14
C SER A 3 -47.14 7.24 -51.85
N LYS A 4 -46.67 8.48 -51.86
CA LYS A 4 -45.35 8.90 -51.38
C LYS A 4 -45.33 8.76 -49.87
N ARG A 5 -44.60 7.78 -49.35
CA ARG A 5 -44.25 7.71 -47.93
C ARG A 5 -43.23 8.80 -47.63
N ASN A 6 -43.65 9.80 -46.87
CA ASN A 6 -42.72 10.77 -46.25
C ASN A 6 -41.88 10.06 -45.19
N ILE A 7 -40.62 9.76 -45.54
CA ILE A 7 -39.64 9.35 -44.57
C ILE A 7 -39.27 10.61 -43.79
N LEU A 8 -39.76 10.71 -42.56
CA LEU A 8 -39.33 11.72 -41.60
C LEU A 8 -37.84 11.60 -41.37
N ALA A 9 -37.07 12.56 -41.87
CA ALA A 9 -35.65 12.67 -41.58
C ALA A 9 -35.49 12.83 -40.07
N GLY A 10 -35.10 11.74 -39.41
CA GLY A 10 -34.82 11.74 -37.99
C GLY A 10 -33.77 12.82 -37.67
N ASN A 11 -33.98 13.51 -36.58
CA ASN A 11 -33.15 14.64 -36.14
C ASN A 11 -31.75 14.11 -35.77
N ASN A 12 -30.87 13.98 -36.76
CA ASN A 12 -29.49 13.47 -36.62
C ASN A 12 -28.67 14.29 -35.61
N LYS A 13 -29.12 15.48 -35.26
CA LYS A 13 -28.49 16.32 -34.21
C LYS A 13 -28.60 15.70 -32.83
N PHE A 14 -29.70 14.99 -32.52
CA PHE A 14 -29.84 14.31 -31.22
C PHE A 14 -28.85 13.17 -31.08
N ILE A 15 -28.64 12.38 -32.14
CA ILE A 15 -27.67 11.31 -32.16
C ILE A 15 -26.24 11.86 -32.01
N LEU A 16 -25.94 12.97 -32.68
CA LEU A 16 -24.64 13.65 -32.57
C LEU A 16 -24.39 14.14 -31.14
N TYR A 17 -25.35 14.73 -30.47
CA TYR A 17 -25.24 15.15 -29.07
C TYR A 17 -25.05 13.97 -28.12
N LEU A 18 -25.74 12.86 -28.38
CA LEU A 18 -25.55 11.63 -27.58
C LEU A 18 -24.14 11.08 -27.72
N PHE A 19 -23.56 11.04 -28.93
CA PHE A 19 -22.18 10.63 -29.16
C PHE A 19 -21.17 11.54 -28.48
N ILE A 20 -21.35 12.84 -28.51
CA ILE A 20 -20.50 13.81 -27.83
C ILE A 20 -20.57 13.60 -26.32
N LEU A 21 -21.75 13.38 -25.76
CA LEU A 21 -21.96 13.16 -24.33
C LEU A 21 -21.28 11.85 -23.88
N VAL A 22 -21.43 10.77 -24.63
CA VAL A 22 -20.75 9.48 -24.36
C VAL A 22 -19.23 9.65 -24.45
N TYR A 23 -18.72 10.37 -25.46
CA TYR A 23 -17.30 10.66 -25.61
C TYR A 23 -16.73 11.43 -24.40
N PHE A 24 -17.45 12.42 -23.89
CA PHE A 24 -17.06 13.14 -22.65
C PHE A 24 -17.03 12.23 -21.41
N PHE A 25 -17.94 11.26 -21.30
CA PHE A 25 -17.92 10.29 -20.20
C PHE A 25 -16.75 9.30 -20.30
N LEU A 26 -16.30 8.97 -21.50
CA LEU A 26 -15.17 8.04 -21.71
C LEU A 26 -13.79 8.64 -21.42
N ILE A 27 -13.65 9.98 -21.48
CA ILE A 27 -12.36 10.67 -21.29
C ILE A 27 -11.97 10.79 -19.80
N ASN A 28 -12.89 10.61 -18.86
CA ASN A 28 -12.65 10.86 -17.42
C ASN A 28 -12.02 9.68 -16.65
N TYR A 29 -11.53 8.63 -17.30
CA TYR A 29 -10.72 7.61 -16.63
C TYR A 29 -9.28 8.11 -16.46
N SER A 30 -9.10 9.09 -15.58
CA SER A 30 -7.77 9.45 -15.10
C SER A 30 -7.33 8.39 -14.09
N PHE A 31 -6.48 7.46 -14.50
CA PHE A 31 -5.74 6.61 -13.58
C PHE A 31 -4.70 7.49 -12.88
N ALA A 32 -5.02 8.01 -11.71
CA ALA A 32 -4.02 8.58 -10.83
C ALA A 32 -3.08 7.44 -10.40
N LYS A 33 -1.90 7.37 -11.00
CA LYS A 33 -0.83 6.47 -10.56
C LYS A 33 -0.33 7.05 -9.24
N ASP A 34 -0.66 6.39 -8.14
CA ASP A 34 -0.16 6.73 -6.82
C ASP A 34 1.35 6.35 -6.76
N ASN A 35 2.21 7.32 -7.08
CA ASN A 35 3.68 7.16 -7.06
C ASN A 35 4.25 7.12 -5.62
N THR A 36 3.41 7.00 -4.61
CA THR A 36 3.79 6.99 -3.19
C THR A 36 4.16 5.60 -2.67
N GLU A 37 3.88 4.54 -3.43
CA GLU A 37 4.26 3.17 -3.04
C GLU A 37 5.74 2.90 -3.32
N GLY A 38 6.47 2.46 -2.29
CA GLY A 38 7.87 2.08 -2.39
C GLY A 38 8.05 0.58 -2.64
N PHE A 39 9.22 0.21 -3.17
CA PHE A 39 9.64 -1.18 -3.37
C PHE A 39 10.40 -1.74 -2.17
N PHE A 40 10.96 -0.86 -1.34
CA PHE A 40 11.75 -1.23 -0.19
C PHE A 40 11.27 -0.52 1.08
N THR A 41 11.37 -1.24 2.19
CA THR A 41 11.04 -0.76 3.53
C THR A 41 12.26 -0.92 4.42
N ASP A 42 12.71 0.14 5.06
CA ASP A 42 13.77 0.08 6.07
C ASP A 42 13.13 0.06 7.47
N LEU A 43 13.48 -0.96 8.24
CA LEU A 43 13.13 -1.09 9.65
C LEU A 43 14.36 -0.93 10.53
N LYS A 44 14.21 -0.25 11.66
CA LYS A 44 15.20 -0.23 12.74
C LYS A 44 14.76 -1.23 13.80
N ILE A 45 15.64 -2.17 14.12
CA ILE A 45 15.39 -3.22 15.11
C ILE A 45 16.36 -3.03 16.27
N LEU A 46 15.83 -2.86 17.48
CA LEU A 46 16.57 -2.88 18.72
C LEU A 46 16.49 -4.28 19.32
N ASP A 47 17.63 -4.89 19.57
CA ASP A 47 17.77 -6.04 20.43
C ASP A 47 17.90 -5.54 21.87
N LYS A 48 16.89 -5.77 22.69
CA LYS A 48 16.81 -5.29 24.09
C LYS A 48 17.85 -5.96 24.99
N ILE A 49 18.29 -7.20 24.66
CA ILE A 49 19.26 -7.94 25.45
C ILE A 49 20.66 -7.35 25.25
N SER A 50 21.04 -7.11 24.00
CA SER A 50 22.37 -6.59 23.67
C SER A 50 22.42 -5.06 23.54
N SER A 51 21.27 -4.39 23.62
CA SER A 51 21.10 -2.95 23.37
C SER A 51 21.59 -2.50 22.00
N LYS A 52 21.63 -3.42 21.03
CA LYS A 52 22.16 -3.17 19.68
C LYS A 52 21.03 -2.79 18.74
N ASN A 53 21.20 -1.65 18.08
CA ASN A 53 20.33 -1.22 16.97
C ASN A 53 20.88 -1.72 15.63
N THR A 54 19.99 -2.25 14.80
CA THR A 54 20.33 -2.71 13.44
C THR A 54 19.31 -2.16 12.45
N LEU A 55 19.77 -1.63 11.33
CA LEU A 55 18.92 -1.25 10.22
C LEU A 55 18.76 -2.46 9.29
N VAL A 56 17.52 -2.86 9.03
CA VAL A 56 17.18 -3.99 8.17
C VAL A 56 16.39 -3.48 6.97
N LYS A 57 16.91 -3.75 5.78
CA LYS A 57 16.26 -3.44 4.52
C LYS A 57 15.42 -4.61 4.05
N LEU A 58 14.14 -4.38 3.85
CA LEU A 58 13.17 -5.35 3.34
C LEU A 58 12.80 -5.00 1.90
N LYS A 59 12.74 -6.01 1.03
CA LYS A 59 12.07 -5.86 -0.25
C LYS A 59 10.59 -6.21 -0.07
N ASN A 60 9.70 -5.31 -0.46
CA ASN A 60 8.27 -5.50 -0.26
C ASN A 60 7.76 -6.75 -0.98
N GLY A 61 6.95 -7.54 -0.29
CA GLY A 61 6.44 -8.82 -0.77
C GLY A 61 7.35 -10.02 -0.48
N GLU A 62 8.63 -9.81 -0.14
CA GLU A 62 9.58 -10.89 0.18
C GLU A 62 9.72 -11.10 1.69
N LEU A 63 9.99 -12.34 2.07
CA LEU A 63 10.24 -12.73 3.46
C LEU A 63 11.72 -12.52 3.77
N THR A 64 12.02 -11.89 4.89
CA THR A 64 13.40 -11.68 5.38
C THR A 64 13.52 -12.25 6.78
N ILE A 65 14.57 -13.03 7.03
CA ILE A 65 14.88 -13.55 8.35
C ILE A 65 15.89 -12.63 9.01
N PHE A 66 15.57 -12.18 10.21
CA PHE A 66 16.46 -11.42 11.08
C PHE A 66 16.53 -12.11 12.44
N LYS A 67 17.64 -12.81 12.72
CA LYS A 67 17.80 -13.67 13.90
C LYS A 67 16.59 -14.62 14.05
N ASP A 68 15.84 -14.47 15.14
CA ASP A 68 14.69 -15.30 15.47
C ASP A 68 13.37 -14.75 14.92
N LEU A 69 13.41 -13.67 14.14
CA LEU A 69 12.23 -13.06 13.54
C LEU A 69 12.14 -13.33 12.04
N SER A 70 10.97 -13.74 11.60
CA SER A 70 10.59 -13.77 10.20
C SER A 70 9.75 -12.55 9.90
N ILE A 71 10.26 -11.66 9.05
CA ILE A 71 9.68 -10.34 8.79
C ILE A 71 9.30 -10.23 7.31
N LYS A 72 8.10 -9.74 7.03
CA LYS A 72 7.64 -9.43 5.69
C LYS A 72 6.97 -8.06 5.66
N SER A 73 7.47 -7.17 4.82
CA SER A 73 6.74 -5.96 4.44
C SER A 73 5.87 -6.27 3.23
N LEU A 74 4.55 -6.13 3.35
CA LEU A 74 3.65 -6.36 2.23
C LEU A 74 3.66 -5.18 1.28
N LYS A 75 3.64 -3.97 1.82
CA LYS A 75 3.70 -2.72 1.08
C LYS A 75 4.10 -1.58 2.00
N CYS A 76 4.69 -0.55 1.44
CA CYS A 76 4.91 0.70 2.12
C CYS A 76 4.51 1.88 1.26
N LYS A 77 4.18 2.99 1.90
CA LYS A 77 3.84 4.25 1.26
C LYS A 77 4.57 5.39 1.95
N ASN A 78 4.91 6.39 1.14
CA ASN A 78 5.42 7.67 1.61
C ASN A 78 4.45 8.75 1.15
N SER A 79 3.79 9.45 2.07
CA SER A 79 2.89 10.55 1.73
C SER A 79 3.74 11.78 1.36
N GLY A 80 4.01 11.95 0.07
CA GLY A 80 4.85 13.02 -0.46
C GLY A 80 4.17 14.40 -0.56
N PHE A 81 2.93 14.56 -0.08
CA PHE A 81 2.11 15.76 -0.29
C PHE A 81 1.95 16.65 0.95
N ASP A 82 2.60 16.31 2.05
CA ASP A 82 2.43 17.03 3.31
C ASP A 82 3.76 17.66 3.73
N ASP A 83 3.71 18.79 4.43
CA ASP A 83 4.88 19.45 5.04
C ASP A 83 5.57 18.53 6.07
N ASN A 84 4.88 17.47 6.51
CA ASN A 84 5.41 16.41 7.36
C ASN A 84 5.01 15.04 6.80
N PRO A 85 5.76 14.51 5.81
CA PRO A 85 5.42 13.26 5.13
C PRO A 85 5.39 12.08 6.11
N GLU A 86 4.23 11.42 6.21
CA GLU A 86 4.09 10.19 6.97
C GLU A 86 4.52 8.99 6.12
N ILE A 87 5.37 8.15 6.69
CA ILE A 87 5.73 6.86 6.11
C ILE A 87 4.89 5.79 6.81
N THR A 88 4.20 4.99 6.01
CA THR A 88 3.40 3.88 6.50
C THR A 88 3.84 2.58 5.83
N ALA A 89 3.83 1.47 6.57
CA ALA A 89 4.09 0.14 6.01
C ALA A 89 3.22 -0.91 6.68
N TYR A 90 2.75 -1.89 5.90
CA TYR A 90 2.07 -3.05 6.44
C TYR A 90 3.09 -4.16 6.66
N ILE A 91 3.34 -4.46 7.93
CA ILE A 91 4.40 -5.38 8.37
C ILE A 91 3.78 -6.61 9.02
N GLN A 92 4.34 -7.75 8.69
CA GLN A 92 4.05 -9.03 9.32
C GLN A 92 5.32 -9.57 9.95
N VAL A 93 5.26 -9.93 11.23
CA VAL A 93 6.39 -10.53 11.96
C VAL A 93 5.92 -11.81 12.66
N LYS A 94 6.69 -12.88 12.50
CA LYS A 94 6.55 -14.13 13.24
C LYS A 94 7.80 -14.36 14.09
N ASP A 95 7.63 -14.88 15.29
CA ASP A 95 8.71 -15.38 16.11
C ASP A 95 9.02 -16.83 15.71
N LEU A 96 10.28 -17.12 15.43
CA LEU A 96 10.74 -18.44 15.03
C LEU A 96 11.20 -19.30 16.22
N THR A 97 11.18 -18.76 17.43
CA THR A 97 11.54 -19.50 18.66
C THR A 97 10.37 -20.31 19.22
N ASP A 98 9.15 -20.08 18.73
CA ASP A 98 7.98 -20.85 19.18
C ASP A 98 8.04 -22.29 18.67
N GLU A 99 8.37 -23.24 19.57
CA GLU A 99 8.50 -24.68 19.29
C GLU A 99 7.17 -25.35 18.87
N ASN A 100 6.04 -24.68 19.09
CA ASN A 100 4.73 -25.26 18.80
C ASN A 100 4.32 -25.21 17.34
N ASN A 101 5.17 -24.70 16.44
CA ASN A 101 4.90 -24.54 15.00
C ASN A 101 3.56 -23.79 14.70
N ASN A 102 3.01 -23.11 15.69
CA ASN A 102 1.87 -22.24 15.47
C ASN A 102 2.37 -21.04 14.68
N GLU A 103 1.95 -20.94 13.43
CA GLU A 103 2.25 -19.78 12.56
C GLU A 103 1.56 -18.50 13.06
N VAL A 104 1.75 -18.16 14.32
CA VAL A 104 1.14 -16.99 14.94
C VAL A 104 2.02 -15.78 14.65
N PHE A 105 1.40 -14.74 14.13
CA PHE A 105 2.06 -13.46 14.00
C PHE A 105 2.17 -12.80 15.37
N VAL A 106 3.39 -12.43 15.76
CA VAL A 106 3.63 -11.56 16.93
C VAL A 106 3.30 -10.10 16.59
N PHE A 107 3.29 -9.77 15.29
CA PHE A 107 2.79 -8.50 14.77
C PHE A 107 2.22 -8.69 13.37
N ASN A 108 1.06 -8.09 13.11
CA ASN A 108 0.43 -8.10 11.79
C ASN A 108 -0.43 -6.83 11.65
N GLY A 109 0.15 -5.78 11.07
CA GLY A 109 -0.54 -4.50 11.01
C GLY A 109 0.25 -3.39 10.34
N TRP A 110 -0.33 -2.19 10.37
CA TRP A 110 0.29 -0.98 9.88
C TRP A 110 1.25 -0.40 10.91
N MET A 111 2.45 -0.04 10.47
CA MET A 111 3.40 0.78 11.21
C MET A 111 3.43 2.20 10.64
N PHE A 112 3.67 3.16 11.53
CA PHE A 112 3.75 4.59 11.23
C PHE A 112 5.10 5.12 11.71
N SER A 113 5.83 5.84 10.83
CA SER A 113 7.17 6.33 11.19
C SER A 113 7.14 7.48 12.20
N SER A 114 6.16 8.38 12.09
CA SER A 114 6.02 9.54 12.99
C SER A 114 5.41 9.19 14.34
N SER A 115 4.62 8.11 14.39
CA SER A 115 3.83 7.74 15.56
C SER A 115 3.85 6.23 15.84
N PRO A 116 5.01 5.66 16.20
CA PRO A 116 5.15 4.22 16.41
C PRO A 116 4.30 3.67 17.56
N SER A 117 3.84 4.54 18.46
CA SER A 117 2.97 4.16 19.60
C SER A 117 1.51 3.87 19.21
N ILE A 118 1.06 4.21 18.00
CA ILE A 118 -0.31 3.91 17.53
C ILE A 118 -0.51 2.40 17.42
N THR A 119 0.49 1.71 16.90
CA THR A 119 0.53 0.24 16.74
C THR A 119 1.87 -0.26 17.25
N PRO A 120 2.07 -0.37 18.56
CA PRO A 120 3.35 -0.75 19.13
C PRO A 120 3.68 -2.20 18.76
N PHE A 121 4.95 -2.45 18.45
CA PHE A 121 5.47 -3.79 18.35
C PHE A 121 5.81 -4.29 19.76
N ASP A 122 5.04 -5.23 20.27
CA ASP A 122 5.25 -5.79 21.61
C ASP A 122 5.91 -7.17 21.52
N HIS A 123 7.21 -7.21 21.82
CA HIS A 123 7.99 -8.44 21.83
C HIS A 123 9.01 -8.39 23.01
N PRO A 124 9.22 -9.49 23.73
CA PRO A 124 10.08 -9.48 24.90
C PRO A 124 11.55 -9.10 24.61
N VAL A 125 12.04 -9.46 23.43
CA VAL A 125 13.46 -9.31 23.06
C VAL A 125 13.71 -8.18 22.07
N TYR A 126 12.76 -7.85 21.22
CA TYR A 126 12.97 -6.89 20.13
C TYR A 126 11.96 -5.74 20.18
N ASP A 127 12.42 -4.55 19.77
CA ASP A 127 11.56 -3.44 19.36
C ASP A 127 11.82 -3.16 17.88
N VAL A 128 10.75 -2.83 17.14
CA VAL A 128 10.81 -2.61 15.69
C VAL A 128 10.15 -1.28 15.35
N TRP A 129 10.83 -0.44 14.57
CA TRP A 129 10.33 0.84 14.09
C TRP A 129 10.47 0.96 12.58
N LEU A 130 9.46 1.53 11.96
CA LEU A 130 9.50 1.93 10.56
C LEU A 130 10.35 3.20 10.40
N VAL A 131 11.31 3.16 9.45
CA VAL A 131 12.23 4.29 9.22
C VAL A 131 12.00 4.90 7.85
N LYS A 132 11.93 4.09 6.78
CA LYS A 132 11.93 4.59 5.41
C LYS A 132 11.14 3.68 4.47
N CYS A 133 10.56 4.30 3.42
CA CYS A 133 9.90 3.66 2.29
C CYS A 133 10.42 4.29 0.99
N TYR A 134 10.90 3.50 0.00
CA TYR A 134 11.43 4.01 -1.28
C TYR A 134 11.43 2.97 -2.39
#